data_af9a5d4178334e064064b04be49db8a4
#
_entry.id   af9a5d4178334e064064b04be49db8a4
#
_cell.length_a   1.000
_cell.length_b   1.000
_cell.length_c   1.000
_cell.angle_alpha   90.00
_cell.angle_beta   90.00
_cell.angle_gamma   90.00
#
_symmetry.space_group_name_H-M   'P 1'
#
loop_
_entity.id
_entity.type
_entity.pdbx_description
1 polymer ?
#
loop_
_entity_poly.entity_id
_entity_poly.type
_entity_poly.pdbx_seq_one_letter_code
_entity_poly.pdbx_strand_id
1 'polypeptide(L)'
;SVRVETERLSCVNRDGTPDHILLIEVLQSNDLHANQADEVFFRVGDKSKKLNFEERLQLMYAKGTRYFEDTPVPDAAMEDIDLGFVKAYTEKLGYRKSPEEYLRENKEFVSEKGGKEAVSAAAMLLFGRNPKRFFPRARIRFVRYEGTEAKVGAEMNVIKDVVFEGRILQVTEKALEFVRGQIKERTYLGADTRFVTEPEYPEFAWKELIVNA
;
A
#
# COMPACT_ATOMS: atom_id res chain seq x y z
N SER A 1 0.03 21.29 -16.48
CA SER A 1 -0.76 22.51 -16.26
C SER A 1 -2.13 22.14 -15.74
N VAL A 2 -2.72 22.98 -14.88
CA VAL A 2 -4.10 22.80 -14.41
C VAL A 2 -5.05 23.11 -15.56
N ARG A 3 -6.02 22.23 -15.80
CA ARG A 3 -7.07 22.47 -16.78
C ARG A 3 -8.16 23.29 -16.13
N VAL A 4 -8.46 24.44 -16.72
CA VAL A 4 -9.44 25.41 -16.24
C VAL A 4 -10.42 25.72 -17.34
N GLU A 5 -11.71 25.69 -17.04
CA GLU A 5 -12.78 26.14 -17.92
C GLU A 5 -13.38 27.41 -17.34
N THR A 6 -13.69 28.36 -18.19
CA THR A 6 -14.25 29.67 -17.76
C THR A 6 -15.50 29.98 -18.52
N GLU A 7 -16.53 30.40 -17.81
CA GLU A 7 -17.80 30.84 -18.37
C GLU A 7 -18.19 32.24 -17.82
N ARG A 8 -18.71 33.10 -18.67
CA ARG A 8 -19.22 34.40 -18.28
C ARG A 8 -20.76 34.37 -18.24
N LEU A 9 -21.29 34.49 -17.05
CA LEU A 9 -22.74 34.52 -16.81
C LEU A 9 -23.23 35.95 -16.67
N SER A 10 -24.25 36.35 -17.47
CA SER A 10 -24.88 37.66 -17.35
C SER A 10 -25.72 37.74 -16.07
N CYS A 11 -25.59 38.82 -15.31
CA CYS A 11 -26.35 39.06 -14.09
C CYS A 11 -26.72 40.55 -13.98
N VAL A 12 -27.40 40.90 -12.90
CA VAL A 12 -27.70 42.30 -12.54
C VAL A 12 -27.04 42.55 -11.19
N ASN A 13 -26.30 43.67 -11.08
CA ASN A 13 -25.66 44.04 -9.82
C ASN A 13 -26.66 44.63 -8.80
N ARG A 14 -26.18 45.01 -7.61
CA ARG A 14 -27.01 45.57 -6.54
C ARG A 14 -27.73 46.85 -6.92
N ASP A 15 -27.20 47.60 -7.88
CA ASP A 15 -27.74 48.89 -8.35
C ASP A 15 -28.71 48.72 -9.52
N GLY A 16 -29.03 47.46 -9.90
CA GLY A 16 -29.96 47.15 -10.97
C GLY A 16 -29.35 47.30 -12.38
N THR A 17 -28.04 47.46 -12.50
CA THR A 17 -27.34 47.58 -13.80
C THR A 17 -26.85 46.23 -14.29
N PRO A 18 -26.84 45.99 -15.64
CA PRO A 18 -26.29 44.77 -16.21
C PRO A 18 -24.80 44.55 -15.80
N ASP A 19 -24.48 43.34 -15.38
CA ASP A 19 -23.17 42.95 -14.95
C ASP A 19 -22.88 41.48 -15.30
N HIS A 20 -21.75 40.95 -14.94
CA HIS A 20 -21.34 39.59 -15.26
C HIS A 20 -20.64 38.91 -14.07
N ILE A 21 -20.90 37.63 -13.91
CA ILE A 21 -20.15 36.74 -13.01
C ILE A 21 -19.24 35.87 -13.87
N LEU A 22 -17.99 35.77 -13.49
CA LEU A 22 -17.06 34.83 -14.07
C LEU A 22 -17.07 33.52 -13.25
N LEU A 23 -17.59 32.46 -13.89
CA LEU A 23 -17.49 31.11 -13.34
C LEU A 23 -16.14 30.49 -13.79
N ILE A 24 -15.39 30.01 -12.84
CA ILE A 24 -14.10 29.31 -13.08
C ILE A 24 -14.24 27.90 -12.55
N GLU A 25 -14.27 26.95 -13.46
CA GLU A 25 -14.25 25.53 -13.11
C GLU A 25 -12.83 24.97 -13.23
N VAL A 26 -12.34 24.36 -12.17
CA VAL A 26 -11.03 23.74 -12.12
C VAL A 26 -11.20 22.23 -12.09
N LEU A 27 -10.82 21.56 -13.17
CA LEU A 27 -10.94 20.12 -13.28
C LEU A 27 -9.95 19.40 -12.37
N GLN A 28 -10.36 18.25 -11.85
CA GLN A 28 -9.50 17.40 -11.03
C GLN A 28 -8.27 16.97 -11.83
N SER A 29 -7.10 17.06 -11.21
CA SER A 29 -5.83 16.62 -11.79
C SER A 29 -5.18 15.58 -10.89
N ASN A 30 -4.58 14.58 -11.50
CA ASN A 30 -3.75 13.60 -10.78
C ASN A 30 -2.38 14.17 -10.43
N ASP A 31 -1.93 15.22 -11.15
CA ASP A 31 -0.63 15.83 -10.89
C ASP A 31 -0.62 16.67 -9.61
N LEU A 32 0.57 16.83 -9.06
CA LEU A 32 0.83 17.80 -8.01
C LEU A 32 1.14 19.17 -8.65
N HIS A 33 0.41 20.19 -8.23
CA HIS A 33 0.60 21.54 -8.74
C HIS A 33 1.21 22.45 -7.67
N ALA A 34 2.30 23.12 -8.03
CA ALA A 34 2.93 24.12 -7.20
C ALA A 34 2.74 25.53 -7.81
N ASN A 35 2.74 26.56 -6.97
CA ASN A 35 2.80 27.94 -7.40
C ASN A 35 4.22 28.32 -7.88
N GLN A 36 4.42 29.57 -8.29
CA GLN A 36 5.72 30.07 -8.76
C GLN A 36 6.82 30.04 -7.70
N ALA A 37 6.46 29.98 -6.41
CA ALA A 37 7.39 29.87 -5.29
C ALA A 37 7.64 28.39 -4.87
N ASP A 38 7.27 27.42 -5.71
CA ASP A 38 7.30 25.98 -5.42
C ASP A 38 6.52 25.58 -4.16
N GLU A 39 5.41 26.26 -3.87
CA GLU A 39 4.54 25.94 -2.76
C GLU A 39 3.32 25.16 -3.24
N VAL A 40 3.00 24.10 -2.52
CA VAL A 40 1.81 23.27 -2.76
C VAL A 40 0.82 23.49 -1.65
N PHE A 41 -0.44 23.71 -2.02
CA PHE A 41 -1.53 23.89 -1.09
C PHE A 41 -2.58 22.80 -1.25
N PHE A 42 -3.15 22.39 -0.13
CA PHE A 42 -4.25 21.43 -0.09
C PHE A 42 -5.44 22.05 0.63
N ARG A 43 -6.65 21.86 0.07
CA ARG A 43 -7.88 22.39 0.66
C ARG A 43 -8.35 21.48 1.78
N VAL A 44 -8.48 22.03 2.99
CA VAL A 44 -9.03 21.34 4.17
C VAL A 44 -10.22 22.16 4.66
N GLY A 45 -11.43 21.71 4.35
CA GLY A 45 -12.65 22.46 4.64
C GLY A 45 -12.67 23.84 3.94
N ASP A 46 -12.74 24.89 4.72
CA ASP A 46 -12.77 26.30 4.27
C ASP A 46 -11.39 26.94 4.08
N LYS A 47 -10.31 26.25 4.50
CA LYS A 47 -8.95 26.79 4.48
C LYS A 47 -8.04 26.06 3.50
N SER A 48 -7.07 26.79 2.96
CA SER A 48 -5.96 26.24 2.18
C SER A 48 -4.75 26.09 3.10
N LYS A 49 -4.24 24.85 3.25
CA LYS A 49 -3.07 24.51 4.03
C LYS A 49 -1.88 24.34 3.09
N LYS A 50 -0.78 25.04 3.38
CA LYS A 50 0.51 24.80 2.72
C LYS A 50 1.08 23.46 3.19
N LEU A 51 1.45 22.60 2.24
CA LEU A 51 2.02 21.29 2.52
C LEU A 51 3.53 21.39 2.71
N ASN A 52 4.04 20.71 3.73
CA ASN A 52 5.47 20.45 3.91
C ASN A 52 5.96 19.35 2.96
N PHE A 53 7.26 19.03 2.97
CA PHE A 53 7.85 18.03 2.08
C PHE A 53 7.21 16.63 2.23
N GLU A 54 7.00 16.16 3.46
CA GLU A 54 6.43 14.84 3.73
C GLU A 54 4.95 14.77 3.31
N GLU A 55 4.19 15.82 3.58
CA GLU A 55 2.78 15.92 3.16
C GLU A 55 2.64 15.96 1.64
N ARG A 56 3.57 16.63 0.93
CA ARG A 56 3.61 16.58 -0.54
C ARG A 56 3.90 15.17 -1.05
N LEU A 57 4.84 14.47 -0.43
CA LEU A 57 5.17 13.09 -0.79
C LEU A 57 3.97 12.16 -0.59
N GLN A 58 3.29 12.27 0.56
CA GLN A 58 2.06 11.53 0.82
C GLN A 58 0.97 11.82 -0.20
N LEU A 59 0.79 13.10 -0.58
CA LEU A 59 -0.19 13.47 -1.60
C LEU A 59 0.17 12.92 -2.99
N MET A 60 1.46 12.83 -3.33
CA MET A 60 1.93 12.20 -4.57
C MET A 60 1.60 10.72 -4.61
N TYR A 61 1.82 10.01 -3.52
CA TYR A 61 1.42 8.60 -3.40
C TYR A 61 -0.10 8.43 -3.49
N ALA A 62 -0.87 9.24 -2.76
CA ALA A 62 -2.33 9.20 -2.78
C ALA A 62 -2.94 9.49 -4.16
N LYS A 63 -2.29 10.35 -4.95
CA LYS A 63 -2.69 10.67 -6.33
C LYS A 63 -2.19 9.67 -7.37
N GLY A 64 -1.37 8.69 -6.99
CA GLY A 64 -0.77 7.72 -7.91
C GLY A 64 0.23 8.33 -8.90
N THR A 65 0.78 9.51 -8.61
CA THR A 65 1.86 10.11 -9.41
C THR A 65 3.23 9.55 -9.04
N ARG A 66 3.31 8.89 -7.90
CA ARG A 66 4.49 8.17 -7.42
C ARG A 66 4.04 6.94 -6.66
N TYR A 67 4.68 5.83 -6.92
CA TYR A 67 4.43 4.57 -6.24
C TYR A 67 5.63 4.24 -5.36
N PHE A 68 5.38 3.76 -4.15
CA PHE A 68 6.44 3.32 -3.24
C PHE A 68 7.19 2.13 -3.84
N GLU A 69 6.47 1.27 -4.53
CA GLU A 69 6.94 0.04 -5.15
C GLU A 69 8.07 0.31 -6.16
N ASP A 70 7.96 1.40 -6.93
CA ASP A 70 8.93 1.80 -7.96
C ASP A 70 10.14 2.53 -7.39
N THR A 71 10.14 2.83 -6.08
CA THR A 71 11.22 3.59 -5.46
C THR A 71 12.50 2.75 -5.42
N PRO A 72 13.62 3.23 -5.98
CA PRO A 72 14.90 2.56 -5.86
C PRO A 72 15.32 2.42 -4.40
N VAL A 73 15.79 1.24 -4.04
CA VAL A 73 16.30 0.96 -2.69
C VAL A 73 17.78 1.34 -2.65
N PRO A 74 18.19 2.29 -1.79
CA PRO A 74 19.59 2.61 -1.63
C PRO A 74 20.42 1.40 -1.25
N ASP A 75 21.61 1.28 -1.84
CA ASP A 75 22.58 0.20 -1.58
C ASP A 75 22.09 -1.21 -1.88
N ALA A 76 20.94 -1.37 -2.54
CA ALA A 76 20.48 -2.65 -3.04
C ALA A 76 21.02 -2.92 -4.44
N ALA A 77 21.43 -4.16 -4.68
CA ALA A 77 21.97 -4.64 -5.94
C ALA A 77 21.30 -5.95 -6.39
N MET A 78 21.57 -6.39 -7.62
CA MET A 78 21.02 -7.65 -8.14
C MET A 78 21.44 -8.87 -7.32
N GLU A 79 22.58 -8.82 -6.67
CA GLU A 79 23.10 -9.88 -5.77
C GLU A 79 22.23 -10.06 -4.52
N ASP A 80 21.49 -9.03 -4.11
CA ASP A 80 20.54 -9.09 -3.00
C ASP A 80 19.23 -9.79 -3.40
N ILE A 81 18.98 -10.00 -4.71
CA ILE A 81 17.82 -10.72 -5.23
C ILE A 81 18.08 -12.22 -5.26
N ASP A 82 17.09 -13.00 -4.88
CA ASP A 82 17.11 -14.46 -5.00
C ASP A 82 16.61 -14.89 -6.38
N LEU A 83 17.54 -15.01 -7.33
CA LEU A 83 17.23 -15.41 -8.71
C LEU A 83 16.61 -16.82 -8.79
N GLY A 84 16.93 -17.71 -7.84
CA GLY A 84 16.29 -19.02 -7.76
C GLY A 84 14.80 -18.91 -7.43
N PHE A 85 14.44 -18.01 -6.50
CA PHE A 85 13.05 -17.73 -6.18
C PHE A 85 12.32 -17.01 -7.34
N VAL A 86 12.98 -16.06 -8.01
CA VAL A 86 12.44 -15.41 -9.23
C VAL A 86 12.15 -16.47 -10.30
N LYS A 87 13.08 -17.41 -10.52
CA LYS A 87 12.90 -18.50 -11.49
C LYS A 87 11.67 -19.35 -11.16
N ALA A 88 11.55 -19.81 -9.92
CA ALA A 88 10.40 -20.60 -9.50
C ALA A 88 9.06 -19.83 -9.61
N TYR A 89 9.09 -18.52 -9.40
CA TYR A 89 7.93 -17.64 -9.58
C TYR A 89 7.57 -17.49 -11.08
N THR A 90 8.56 -17.21 -11.93
CA THR A 90 8.37 -16.99 -13.36
C THR A 90 7.95 -18.27 -14.09
N GLU A 91 8.43 -19.44 -13.67
CA GLU A 91 7.98 -20.74 -14.20
C GLU A 91 6.48 -20.95 -13.99
N LYS A 92 5.93 -20.55 -12.82
CA LYS A 92 4.49 -20.59 -12.56
C LYS A 92 3.68 -19.66 -13.48
N LEU A 93 4.29 -18.57 -13.94
CA LEU A 93 3.68 -17.63 -14.90
C LEU A 93 3.86 -18.07 -16.37
N GLY A 94 4.59 -19.15 -16.63
CA GLY A 94 4.89 -19.60 -17.98
C GLY A 94 5.93 -18.73 -18.70
N TYR A 95 6.70 -17.92 -17.99
CA TYR A 95 7.77 -17.10 -18.56
C TYR A 95 8.98 -17.96 -18.88
N ARG A 96 9.57 -17.80 -20.09
CA ARG A 96 10.57 -18.72 -20.64
C ARG A 96 12.00 -18.18 -20.68
N LYS A 97 12.18 -16.88 -20.42
CA LYS A 97 13.52 -16.26 -20.40
C LYS A 97 14.17 -16.36 -19.03
N SER A 98 15.35 -15.78 -18.89
CA SER A 98 16.08 -15.81 -17.60
C SER A 98 15.39 -14.99 -16.51
N PRO A 99 15.63 -15.29 -15.23
CA PRO A 99 15.14 -14.48 -14.12
C PRO A 99 15.58 -13.03 -14.17
N GLU A 100 16.81 -12.78 -14.61
CA GLU A 100 17.39 -11.45 -14.76
C GLU A 100 16.67 -10.65 -15.85
N GLU A 101 16.36 -11.30 -16.98
CA GLU A 101 15.58 -10.67 -18.06
C GLU A 101 14.18 -10.33 -17.59
N TYR A 102 13.53 -11.20 -16.80
CA TYR A 102 12.22 -10.93 -16.22
C TYR A 102 12.25 -9.65 -15.38
N LEU A 103 13.24 -9.49 -14.51
CA LEU A 103 13.37 -8.32 -13.64
C LEU A 103 13.66 -7.04 -14.43
N ARG A 104 14.47 -7.11 -15.49
CA ARG A 104 14.82 -5.94 -16.35
C ARG A 104 13.70 -5.53 -17.29
N GLU A 105 12.95 -6.49 -17.82
CA GLU A 105 11.80 -6.20 -18.69
C GLU A 105 10.67 -5.52 -17.92
N ASN A 106 10.54 -5.83 -16.62
CA ASN A 106 9.59 -5.17 -15.75
C ASN A 106 10.26 -4.00 -15.02
N LYS A 107 10.14 -2.81 -15.58
CA LYS A 107 10.74 -1.55 -15.06
C LYS A 107 10.34 -1.23 -13.62
N GLU A 108 9.26 -1.83 -13.15
CA GLU A 108 8.81 -1.76 -11.76
C GLU A 108 9.79 -2.48 -10.80
N PHE A 109 10.55 -3.47 -11.28
CA PHE A 109 11.50 -4.21 -10.46
C PHE A 109 12.93 -3.67 -10.58
N VAL A 110 13.39 -3.43 -11.79
CA VAL A 110 14.73 -2.90 -12.05
C VAL A 110 14.66 -1.77 -13.04
N SER A 111 15.18 -0.64 -12.67
CA SER A 111 15.28 0.55 -13.52
C SER A 111 16.74 0.94 -13.74
N GLU A 112 17.05 1.59 -14.85
CA GLU A 112 18.37 2.15 -15.11
C GLU A 112 18.39 3.64 -14.78
N LYS A 113 19.27 4.05 -13.86
CA LYS A 113 19.50 5.46 -13.51
C LYS A 113 20.99 5.77 -13.57
N GLY A 114 21.35 6.72 -14.45
CA GLY A 114 22.74 7.15 -14.59
C GLY A 114 23.70 6.03 -15.00
N GLY A 115 23.26 5.08 -15.84
CA GLY A 115 24.05 3.95 -16.29
C GLY A 115 24.25 2.84 -15.24
N LYS A 116 23.50 2.88 -14.14
CA LYS A 116 23.49 1.83 -13.10
C LYS A 116 22.11 1.25 -12.93
N GLU A 117 22.05 -0.07 -12.75
CA GLU A 117 20.82 -0.76 -12.38
C GLU A 117 20.43 -0.37 -10.95
N ALA A 118 19.17 -0.05 -10.75
CA ALA A 118 18.57 0.29 -9.47
C ALA A 118 17.43 -0.68 -9.17
N VAL A 119 17.58 -1.44 -8.10
CA VAL A 119 16.55 -2.39 -7.62
C VAL A 119 15.48 -1.61 -6.87
N SER A 120 14.23 -1.87 -7.20
CA SER A 120 13.08 -1.21 -6.58
C SER A 120 12.66 -1.83 -5.24
N ALA A 121 11.80 -1.11 -4.50
CA ALA A 121 11.17 -1.63 -3.30
C ALA A 121 10.34 -2.90 -3.59
N ALA A 122 9.59 -2.93 -4.70
CA ALA A 122 8.83 -4.09 -5.12
C ALA A 122 9.72 -5.33 -5.32
N ALA A 123 10.81 -5.18 -6.10
CA ALA A 123 11.74 -6.29 -6.33
C ALA A 123 12.36 -6.81 -5.03
N MET A 124 12.75 -5.90 -4.15
CA MET A 124 13.37 -6.27 -2.88
C MET A 124 12.38 -6.97 -1.94
N LEU A 125 11.15 -6.47 -1.81
CA LEU A 125 10.14 -7.05 -0.95
C LEU A 125 9.60 -8.39 -1.46
N LEU A 126 9.51 -8.57 -2.79
CA LEU A 126 9.03 -9.81 -3.39
C LEU A 126 10.14 -10.88 -3.53
N PHE A 127 11.33 -10.49 -3.94
CA PHE A 127 12.38 -11.39 -4.40
C PHE A 127 13.69 -11.28 -3.64
N GLY A 128 13.85 -10.32 -2.73
CA GLY A 128 15.06 -10.13 -1.95
C GLY A 128 15.44 -11.35 -1.11
N ARG A 129 16.73 -11.64 -0.99
CA ARG A 129 17.24 -12.70 -0.09
C ARG A 129 16.98 -12.36 1.38
N ASN A 130 17.14 -11.08 1.73
CA ASN A 130 16.90 -10.56 3.08
C ASN A 130 16.25 -9.18 3.03
N PRO A 131 14.94 -9.10 2.76
CA PRO A 131 14.22 -7.81 2.69
C PRO A 131 14.33 -7.00 3.99
N LYS A 132 14.43 -7.65 5.14
CA LYS A 132 14.54 -7.01 6.46
C LYS A 132 15.76 -6.08 6.57
N ARG A 133 16.85 -6.36 5.85
CA ARG A 133 18.05 -5.49 5.83
C ARG A 133 17.70 -4.08 5.33
N PHE A 134 16.81 -3.98 4.35
CA PHE A 134 16.41 -2.73 3.71
C PHE A 134 15.12 -2.17 4.30
N PHE A 135 14.21 -3.06 4.69
CA PHE A 135 12.89 -2.73 5.25
C PHE A 135 12.67 -3.40 6.61
N PRO A 136 13.28 -2.90 7.69
CA PRO A 136 13.22 -3.56 9.01
C PRO A 136 11.79 -3.59 9.60
N ARG A 137 10.88 -2.77 9.07
CA ARG A 137 9.47 -2.72 9.49
C ARG A 137 8.53 -3.54 8.62
N ALA A 138 8.99 -4.10 7.48
CA ALA A 138 8.20 -4.98 6.63
C ALA A 138 8.02 -6.35 7.29
N ARG A 139 7.02 -6.44 8.17
CA ARG A 139 6.70 -7.64 8.96
C ARG A 139 5.23 -7.65 9.34
N ILE A 140 4.66 -8.83 9.53
CA ILE A 140 3.36 -9.01 10.14
C ILE A 140 3.58 -9.48 11.58
N ARG A 141 2.96 -8.81 12.55
CA ARG A 141 2.97 -9.21 13.96
C ARG A 141 1.58 -9.64 14.38
N PHE A 142 1.46 -10.88 14.82
CA PHE A 142 0.25 -11.41 15.41
C PHE A 142 0.36 -11.37 16.93
N VAL A 143 -0.61 -10.74 17.59
CA VAL A 143 -0.68 -10.71 19.05
C VAL A 143 -2.07 -11.19 19.48
N ARG A 144 -2.09 -12.18 20.38
CA ARG A 144 -3.32 -12.68 20.98
C ARG A 144 -3.31 -12.38 22.47
N TYR A 145 -4.39 -11.79 22.92
CA TYR A 145 -4.64 -11.48 24.34
C TYR A 145 -5.66 -12.46 24.94
N GLU A 146 -5.57 -12.67 26.25
CA GLU A 146 -6.62 -13.31 27.02
C GLU A 146 -7.71 -12.28 27.35
N GLY A 147 -8.97 -12.62 27.03
CA GLY A 147 -10.10 -11.72 27.21
C GLY A 147 -10.31 -10.75 26.03
N THR A 148 -10.99 -9.64 26.30
CA THR A 148 -11.46 -8.69 25.29
C THR A 148 -10.62 -7.41 25.20
N GLU A 149 -9.71 -7.19 26.14
CA GLU A 149 -8.90 -5.98 26.22
C GLU A 149 -7.42 -6.31 26.38
N ALA A 150 -6.56 -5.54 25.71
CA ALA A 150 -5.12 -5.61 25.89
C ALA A 150 -4.72 -4.95 27.22
N LYS A 151 -4.08 -5.70 28.09
CA LYS A 151 -3.54 -5.19 29.36
C LYS A 151 -2.03 -4.99 29.27
N VAL A 152 -1.50 -4.05 30.05
CA VAL A 152 -0.08 -3.67 30.05
C VAL A 152 0.53 -3.78 31.44
N GLY A 153 1.86 -3.80 31.49
CA GLY A 153 2.61 -3.87 32.78
C GLY A 153 2.44 -5.20 33.48
N ALA A 154 2.22 -5.17 34.80
CA ALA A 154 2.10 -6.37 35.64
C ALA A 154 0.85 -7.21 35.33
N GLU A 155 -0.15 -6.63 34.69
CA GLU A 155 -1.39 -7.33 34.28
C GLU A 155 -1.36 -7.80 32.84
N MET A 156 -0.20 -7.79 32.18
CA MET A 156 -0.06 -8.20 30.77
C MET A 156 -0.68 -9.58 30.54
N ASN A 157 -1.59 -9.65 29.57
CA ASN A 157 -2.39 -10.83 29.26
C ASN A 157 -2.14 -11.36 27.83
N VAL A 158 -0.92 -11.18 27.32
CA VAL A 158 -0.51 -11.71 26.03
C VAL A 158 -0.37 -13.23 26.10
N ILE A 159 -1.15 -13.96 25.30
CA ILE A 159 -1.09 -15.42 25.18
C ILE A 159 -0.09 -15.81 24.09
N LYS A 160 -0.08 -15.07 22.97
CA LYS A 160 0.83 -15.29 21.86
C LYS A 160 1.30 -13.95 21.28
N ASP A 161 2.56 -13.93 20.88
CA ASP A 161 3.20 -12.83 20.15
C ASP A 161 4.13 -13.46 19.13
N VAL A 162 3.78 -13.37 17.87
CA VAL A 162 4.53 -14.01 16.76
C VAL A 162 4.76 -12.99 15.67
N VAL A 163 6.00 -12.94 15.17
CA VAL A 163 6.42 -12.05 14.09
C VAL A 163 6.77 -12.87 12.87
N PHE A 164 6.22 -12.50 11.72
CA PHE A 164 6.53 -13.07 10.42
C PHE A 164 7.35 -12.07 9.63
N GLU A 165 8.56 -12.47 9.23
CA GLU A 165 9.52 -11.65 8.50
C GLU A 165 10.00 -12.39 7.25
N GLY A 166 10.40 -11.65 6.21
CA GLY A 166 10.91 -12.18 4.96
C GLY A 166 10.26 -11.56 3.74
N ARG A 167 10.16 -12.32 2.66
CA ARG A 167 9.49 -11.90 1.43
C ARG A 167 7.99 -11.79 1.64
N ILE A 168 7.37 -10.77 1.07
CA ILE A 168 5.93 -10.50 1.23
C ILE A 168 5.07 -11.75 0.99
N LEU A 169 5.28 -12.46 -0.12
CA LEU A 169 4.50 -13.66 -0.44
C LEU A 169 4.60 -14.73 0.64
N GLN A 170 5.82 -14.99 1.12
CA GLN A 170 6.07 -16.01 2.15
C GLN A 170 5.56 -15.57 3.53
N VAL A 171 5.69 -14.28 3.86
CA VAL A 171 5.20 -13.72 5.12
C VAL A 171 3.69 -13.81 5.18
N THR A 172 3.01 -13.42 4.10
CA THR A 172 1.54 -13.48 3.99
C THR A 172 1.05 -14.92 4.10
N GLU A 173 1.66 -15.86 3.35
CA GLU A 173 1.28 -17.28 3.38
C GLU A 173 1.42 -17.89 4.78
N LYS A 174 2.57 -17.68 5.44
CA LYS A 174 2.82 -18.15 6.81
C LYS A 174 1.86 -17.54 7.82
N ALA A 175 1.57 -16.23 7.69
CA ALA A 175 0.64 -15.56 8.58
C ALA A 175 -0.79 -16.10 8.39
N LEU A 176 -1.23 -16.31 7.15
CA LEU A 176 -2.54 -16.90 6.84
C LEU A 176 -2.69 -18.31 7.43
N GLU A 177 -1.69 -19.17 7.23
CA GLU A 177 -1.69 -20.53 7.79
C GLU A 177 -1.72 -20.52 9.32
N PHE A 178 -0.88 -19.66 9.93
CA PHE A 178 -0.84 -19.54 11.38
C PHE A 178 -2.16 -19.05 11.97
N VAL A 179 -2.74 -17.97 11.40
CA VAL A 179 -4.00 -17.38 11.89
C VAL A 179 -5.16 -18.36 11.73
N ARG A 180 -5.20 -19.13 10.63
CA ARG A 180 -6.21 -20.20 10.46
C ARG A 180 -6.22 -21.17 11.64
N GLY A 181 -5.04 -21.55 12.15
CA GLY A 181 -4.93 -22.41 13.33
C GLY A 181 -5.23 -21.72 14.68
N GLN A 182 -5.44 -20.38 14.68
CA GLN A 182 -5.83 -19.66 15.90
C GLN A 182 -7.32 -19.34 15.96
N ILE A 183 -8.05 -19.41 14.85
CA ILE A 183 -9.50 -19.20 14.78
C ILE A 183 -10.19 -20.42 15.39
N LYS A 184 -11.11 -20.17 16.33
CA LYS A 184 -11.92 -21.22 16.94
C LYS A 184 -13.05 -21.64 16.00
N GLU A 185 -13.40 -22.91 16.07
CA GLU A 185 -14.56 -23.45 15.39
C GLU A 185 -15.69 -23.69 16.39
N ARG A 186 -16.92 -23.48 15.96
CA ARG A 186 -18.13 -23.78 16.71
C ARG A 186 -18.90 -24.88 15.99
N THR A 187 -19.17 -25.96 16.70
CA THR A 187 -20.03 -27.04 16.21
C THR A 187 -21.38 -26.94 16.88
N TYR A 188 -22.45 -26.92 16.09
CA TYR A 188 -23.82 -26.89 16.57
C TYR A 188 -24.69 -27.77 15.71
N LEU A 189 -25.90 -28.12 16.24
CA LEU A 189 -26.88 -28.90 15.50
C LEU A 189 -27.66 -27.98 14.58
N GLY A 190 -27.54 -28.18 13.26
CA GLY A 190 -28.27 -27.43 12.23
C GLY A 190 -29.78 -27.81 12.20
N ALA A 191 -30.55 -27.05 11.43
CA ALA A 191 -31.99 -27.25 11.29
C ALA A 191 -32.37 -28.61 10.65
N ASP A 192 -31.45 -29.20 9.91
CA ASP A 192 -31.59 -30.54 9.28
C ASP A 192 -31.12 -31.68 10.19
N THR A 193 -30.95 -31.43 11.50
CA THR A 193 -30.46 -32.39 12.51
C THR A 193 -29.03 -32.90 12.27
N ARG A 194 -28.23 -32.21 11.44
CA ARG A 194 -26.82 -32.52 11.22
C ARG A 194 -25.94 -31.55 12.00
N PHE A 195 -24.79 -32.04 12.44
CA PHE A 195 -23.78 -31.16 13.01
C PHE A 195 -23.16 -30.30 11.94
N VAL A 196 -23.15 -28.98 12.17
CA VAL A 196 -22.51 -27.96 11.33
C VAL A 196 -21.35 -27.39 12.12
N THR A 197 -20.14 -27.36 11.51
CA THR A 197 -18.97 -26.73 12.09
C THR A 197 -18.64 -25.48 11.28
N GLU A 198 -18.59 -24.35 11.94
CA GLU A 198 -18.28 -23.05 11.34
C GLU A 198 -17.17 -22.35 12.12
N PRO A 199 -16.26 -21.65 11.43
CA PRO A 199 -15.27 -20.83 12.10
C PRO A 199 -15.93 -19.63 12.79
N GLU A 200 -15.37 -19.20 13.94
CA GLU A 200 -15.82 -18.04 14.71
C GLU A 200 -15.86 -16.75 13.88
N TYR A 201 -14.93 -16.62 12.94
CA TYR A 201 -14.86 -15.52 11.98
C TYR A 201 -14.79 -16.05 10.55
N PRO A 202 -15.51 -15.45 9.59
CA PRO A 202 -15.49 -15.88 8.20
C PRO A 202 -14.08 -15.69 7.61
N GLU A 203 -13.65 -16.68 6.83
CA GLU A 203 -12.26 -16.74 6.33
C GLU A 203 -11.85 -15.51 5.53
N PHE A 204 -12.74 -14.94 4.71
CA PHE A 204 -12.45 -13.76 3.91
C PHE A 204 -12.08 -12.54 4.77
N ALA A 205 -12.72 -12.35 5.93
CA ALA A 205 -12.54 -11.17 6.76
C ALA A 205 -11.12 -11.11 7.38
N TRP A 206 -10.65 -12.20 7.97
CA TRP A 206 -9.33 -12.21 8.56
C TRP A 206 -8.21 -12.34 7.52
N LYS A 207 -8.47 -12.95 6.36
CA LYS A 207 -7.54 -12.92 5.22
C LYS A 207 -7.31 -11.50 4.72
N GLU A 208 -8.39 -10.74 4.54
CA GLU A 208 -8.31 -9.34 4.10
C GLU A 208 -7.50 -8.48 5.09
N LEU A 209 -7.70 -8.70 6.40
CA LEU A 209 -6.92 -8.01 7.42
C LEU A 209 -5.42 -8.31 7.34
N ILE A 210 -5.04 -9.55 7.03
CA ILE A 210 -3.63 -9.94 6.90
C ILE A 210 -3.02 -9.34 5.63
N VAL A 211 -3.76 -9.31 4.53
CA VAL A 211 -3.28 -8.74 3.26
C VAL A 211 -3.09 -7.22 3.37
N ASN A 212 -3.92 -6.56 4.19
CA ASN A 212 -3.88 -5.11 4.41
C ASN A 212 -2.94 -4.69 5.57
N ALA A 213 -2.34 -5.63 6.28
CA ALA A 213 -1.41 -5.36 7.39
C ALA A 213 -0.01 -5.00 6.89
#